data_088a560afef298a3894fa3d92affaa97
#
_entry.id   088a560afef298a3894fa3d92affaa97
#
_cell.length_a   1.000
_cell.length_b   1.000
_cell.length_c   1.000
_cell.angle_alpha   90.00
_cell.angle_beta   90.00
_cell.angle_gamma   90.00
#
_symmetry.space_group_name_H-M   'P 1'
#
loop_
_entity.id
_entity.type
_entity.pdbx_description
1 polymer ?
#
loop_
_entity_poly.entity_id
_entity_poly.type
_entity_poly.pdbx_seq_one_letter_code
_entity_poly.pdbx_strand_id
1 'polypeptide(L)'
;LVETIDRMMSGERPAPAYRKSCLDTSPWGSLCTALSESTNDIALVFNIDRKKLEALRQAGIETVTQLAEADPIKLIGSSPLLTPRALDLMQKQAQALEQGTVIIRKGFVDPTKGLEIHFDIESYPFVDRDYLFGFLIRDPQTDQVEERQFVAEDPAGEEQMWREFMAWLEALPDLYTVYHYSPYELERIQLLAMRYGDSAHPRIQ
;
A
#
# COMPACT_ATOMS: atom_id res chain seq x y z
N LEU A 1 -13.29 -23.91 -11.62
CA LEU A 1 -14.15 -22.85 -12.17
C LEU A 1 -15.44 -23.42 -12.73
N VAL A 2 -15.38 -24.43 -13.64
CA VAL A 2 -16.58 -25.06 -14.25
C VAL A 2 -17.48 -25.65 -13.16
N GLU A 3 -16.94 -26.46 -12.27
CA GLU A 3 -17.67 -27.07 -11.15
C GLU A 3 -18.35 -26.03 -10.22
N THR A 4 -17.68 -24.89 -9.99
CA THR A 4 -18.27 -23.78 -9.22
C THR A 4 -19.45 -23.15 -9.97
N ILE A 5 -19.33 -22.98 -11.29
CA ILE A 5 -20.41 -22.44 -12.12
C ILE A 5 -21.61 -23.41 -12.12
N ASP A 6 -21.37 -24.72 -12.28
CA ASP A 6 -22.43 -25.73 -12.26
C ASP A 6 -23.20 -25.75 -10.94
N ARG A 7 -22.49 -25.60 -9.80
CA ARG A 7 -23.10 -25.48 -8.48
C ARG A 7 -23.96 -24.21 -8.36
N MET A 8 -23.47 -23.09 -8.87
CA MET A 8 -24.25 -21.82 -8.89
C MET A 8 -25.47 -21.94 -9.80
N MET A 9 -25.34 -22.57 -10.95
CA MET A 9 -26.48 -22.83 -11.88
C MET A 9 -27.52 -23.77 -11.27
N SER A 10 -27.13 -24.66 -10.37
CA SER A 10 -28.05 -25.53 -9.61
C SER A 10 -28.70 -24.83 -8.40
N GLY A 11 -28.44 -23.52 -8.19
CA GLY A 11 -29.06 -22.72 -7.14
C GLY A 11 -28.25 -22.58 -5.87
N GLU A 12 -27.01 -23.10 -5.83
CA GLU A 12 -26.12 -22.87 -4.70
C GLU A 12 -25.67 -21.38 -4.69
N ARG A 13 -25.86 -20.74 -3.56
CA ARG A 13 -25.37 -19.36 -3.37
C ARG A 13 -23.96 -19.41 -2.79
N PRO A 14 -22.95 -18.84 -3.50
CA PRO A 14 -21.61 -18.77 -2.94
C PRO A 14 -21.62 -17.94 -1.66
N ALA A 15 -20.83 -18.35 -0.68
CA ALA A 15 -20.62 -17.55 0.52
C ALA A 15 -19.95 -16.20 0.14
N PRO A 16 -20.41 -15.08 0.70
CA PRO A 16 -19.77 -13.80 0.51
C PRO A 16 -18.30 -13.89 0.95
N ALA A 17 -17.40 -13.37 0.13
CA ALA A 17 -15.98 -13.31 0.46
C ALA A 17 -15.54 -11.84 0.46
N TYR A 18 -15.25 -11.32 1.63
CA TYR A 18 -14.67 -9.99 1.78
C TYR A 18 -13.26 -9.95 1.18
N ARG A 19 -12.99 -8.89 0.42
CA ARG A 19 -11.66 -8.52 -0.05
C ARG A 19 -11.55 -7.01 -0.02
N LYS A 20 -10.43 -6.47 0.45
CA LYS A 20 -10.21 -5.02 0.47
C LYS A 20 -10.39 -4.38 -0.92
N SER A 21 -9.95 -5.05 -1.99
CA SER A 21 -10.14 -4.60 -3.36
C SER A 21 -11.62 -4.49 -3.79
N CYS A 22 -12.54 -5.15 -3.09
CA CYS A 22 -13.97 -5.01 -3.39
C CYS A 22 -14.56 -3.69 -2.89
N LEU A 23 -13.93 -3.02 -1.92
CA LEU A 23 -14.39 -1.74 -1.40
C LEU A 23 -14.42 -0.67 -2.50
N ASP A 24 -13.36 -0.63 -3.31
CA ASP A 24 -13.14 0.42 -4.30
C ASP A 24 -13.72 0.07 -5.68
N THR A 25 -13.93 -1.23 -5.97
CA THR A 25 -14.26 -1.69 -7.32
C THR A 25 -15.61 -2.41 -7.44
N SER A 26 -16.24 -2.78 -6.32
CA SER A 26 -17.48 -3.55 -6.33
C SER A 26 -18.66 -2.76 -5.72
N PRO A 27 -19.83 -2.72 -6.38
CA PRO A 27 -21.02 -2.11 -5.79
C PRO A 27 -21.49 -2.83 -4.50
N TRP A 28 -20.98 -4.01 -4.22
CA TRP A 28 -21.28 -4.82 -3.03
C TRP A 28 -20.24 -4.67 -1.92
N GLY A 29 -19.23 -3.81 -2.08
CA GLY A 29 -18.13 -3.63 -1.13
C GLY A 29 -18.62 -3.34 0.28
N SER A 30 -19.50 -2.35 0.45
CA SER A 30 -20.05 -1.97 1.76
C SER A 30 -20.85 -3.10 2.42
N LEU A 31 -21.62 -3.86 1.64
CA LEU A 31 -22.38 -5.00 2.16
C LEU A 31 -21.45 -6.13 2.64
N CYS A 32 -20.41 -6.44 1.85
CA CYS A 32 -19.43 -7.45 2.23
C CYS A 32 -18.65 -7.03 3.49
N THR A 33 -18.30 -5.76 3.62
CA THR A 33 -17.66 -5.21 4.82
C THR A 33 -18.55 -5.38 6.04
N ALA A 34 -19.79 -4.89 5.98
CA ALA A 34 -20.73 -4.98 7.09
C ALA A 34 -20.99 -6.44 7.53
N LEU A 35 -21.07 -7.37 6.57
CA LEU A 35 -21.21 -8.79 6.88
C LEU A 35 -19.97 -9.35 7.58
N SER A 36 -18.76 -9.03 7.06
CA SER A 36 -17.51 -9.49 7.67
C SER A 36 -17.29 -8.90 9.07
N GLU A 37 -17.66 -7.64 9.28
CA GLU A 37 -17.64 -7.00 10.61
C GLU A 37 -18.60 -7.68 11.57
N SER A 38 -19.83 -7.99 11.12
CA SER A 38 -20.85 -8.64 11.97
C SER A 38 -20.48 -10.06 12.40
N THR A 39 -19.63 -10.73 11.63
CA THR A 39 -19.12 -12.09 11.92
C THR A 39 -17.70 -12.08 12.49
N ASN A 40 -17.09 -10.91 12.66
CA ASN A 40 -15.69 -10.78 13.04
C ASN A 40 -14.74 -11.61 12.16
N ASP A 41 -15.00 -11.61 10.83
CA ASP A 41 -14.32 -12.48 9.87
C ASP A 41 -12.81 -12.16 9.81
N ILE A 42 -11.98 -13.18 9.78
CA ILE A 42 -10.52 -13.04 9.70
C ILE A 42 -10.05 -12.28 8.45
N ALA A 43 -10.86 -12.23 7.40
CA ALA A 43 -10.56 -11.45 6.18
C ALA A 43 -10.49 -9.94 6.42
N LEU A 44 -10.97 -9.42 7.56
CA LEU A 44 -10.81 -8.03 7.98
C LEU A 44 -9.36 -7.67 8.32
N VAL A 45 -8.52 -8.65 8.64
CA VAL A 45 -7.11 -8.40 8.98
C VAL A 45 -6.35 -7.94 7.73
N PHE A 46 -5.67 -6.81 7.84
CA PHE A 46 -4.99 -6.17 6.72
C PHE A 46 -3.93 -7.07 6.07
N ASN A 47 -3.89 -7.07 4.75
CA ASN A 47 -2.90 -7.79 3.94
C ASN A 47 -2.87 -9.33 4.11
N ILE A 48 -3.95 -9.94 4.57
CA ILE A 48 -4.11 -11.38 4.42
C ILE A 48 -4.55 -11.68 2.98
N ASP A 49 -3.64 -12.24 2.19
CA ASP A 49 -3.98 -12.69 0.84
C ASP A 49 -4.85 -13.96 0.88
N ARG A 50 -5.50 -14.28 -0.27
CA ARG A 50 -6.42 -15.41 -0.36
C ARG A 50 -5.80 -16.73 0.11
N LYS A 51 -4.52 -16.99 -0.25
CA LYS A 51 -3.88 -18.26 0.09
C LYS A 51 -3.61 -18.38 1.57
N LYS A 52 -3.17 -17.29 2.23
CA LYS A 52 -2.99 -17.27 3.68
C LYS A 52 -4.33 -17.37 4.42
N LEU A 53 -5.37 -16.69 3.90
CA LEU A 53 -6.72 -16.78 4.43
C LEU A 53 -7.24 -18.24 4.43
N GLU A 54 -7.11 -18.92 3.29
CA GLU A 54 -7.47 -20.34 3.15
C GLU A 54 -6.65 -21.23 4.11
N ALA A 55 -5.34 -20.99 4.25
CA ALA A 55 -4.47 -21.73 5.16
C ALA A 55 -4.86 -21.55 6.63
N LEU A 56 -5.20 -20.33 7.05
CA LEU A 56 -5.67 -20.04 8.41
C LEU A 56 -7.02 -20.73 8.70
N ARG A 57 -7.96 -20.66 7.75
CA ARG A 57 -9.26 -21.35 7.87
C ARG A 57 -9.11 -22.87 7.96
N GLN A 58 -8.21 -23.46 7.16
CA GLN A 58 -7.87 -24.88 7.26
C GLN A 58 -7.23 -25.25 8.61
N ALA A 59 -6.55 -24.32 9.26
CA ALA A 59 -6.02 -24.45 10.60
C ALA A 59 -7.05 -24.15 11.72
N GLY A 60 -8.32 -23.91 11.36
CA GLY A 60 -9.42 -23.66 12.30
C GLY A 60 -9.52 -22.21 12.80
N ILE A 61 -8.84 -21.27 12.13
CA ILE A 61 -8.88 -19.84 12.46
C ILE A 61 -9.82 -19.14 11.46
N GLU A 62 -10.98 -18.72 11.93
CA GLU A 62 -12.03 -18.10 11.10
C GLU A 62 -12.31 -16.65 11.47
N THR A 63 -11.95 -16.22 12.70
CA THR A 63 -12.24 -14.88 13.20
C THR A 63 -10.99 -14.10 13.58
N VAL A 64 -11.12 -12.77 13.64
CA VAL A 64 -10.06 -11.86 14.10
C VAL A 64 -9.65 -12.23 15.53
N THR A 65 -10.62 -12.45 16.43
CA THR A 65 -10.36 -12.83 17.81
C THR A 65 -9.57 -14.15 17.92
N GLN A 66 -9.97 -15.17 17.15
CA GLN A 66 -9.23 -16.43 17.14
C GLN A 66 -7.78 -16.25 16.70
N LEU A 67 -7.51 -15.40 15.69
CA LEU A 67 -6.14 -15.12 15.29
C LEU A 67 -5.37 -14.31 16.34
N ALA A 68 -6.01 -13.31 16.96
CA ALA A 68 -5.40 -12.47 17.99
C ALA A 68 -4.94 -13.31 19.21
N GLU A 69 -5.70 -14.33 19.58
CA GLU A 69 -5.47 -15.22 20.73
C GLU A 69 -4.71 -16.51 20.37
N ALA A 70 -4.51 -16.81 19.09
CA ALA A 70 -3.91 -18.05 18.64
C ALA A 70 -2.49 -18.24 19.21
N ASP A 71 -2.15 -19.48 19.52
CA ASP A 71 -0.76 -19.87 19.76
C ASP A 71 -0.02 -20.02 18.42
N PRO A 72 0.93 -19.12 18.07
CA PRO A 72 1.61 -19.19 16.79
C PRO A 72 2.35 -20.52 16.58
N ILE A 73 2.83 -21.15 17.64
CA ILE A 73 3.57 -22.41 17.57
C ILE A 73 2.70 -23.54 17.01
N LYS A 74 1.41 -23.54 17.34
CA LYS A 74 0.46 -24.53 16.83
C LYS A 74 0.10 -24.33 15.36
N LEU A 75 0.26 -23.13 14.84
CA LEU A 75 -0.01 -22.77 13.44
C LEU A 75 1.20 -22.97 12.54
N ILE A 76 2.43 -22.88 13.10
CA ILE A 76 3.67 -23.11 12.36
C ILE A 76 3.70 -24.59 11.90
N GLY A 77 3.89 -24.78 10.60
CA GLY A 77 3.94 -26.12 10.00
C GLY A 77 2.60 -26.63 9.46
N SER A 78 1.46 -26.00 9.80
CA SER A 78 0.16 -26.34 9.18
C SER A 78 0.08 -25.93 7.70
N SER A 79 0.86 -24.93 7.30
CA SER A 79 1.02 -24.51 5.90
C SER A 79 2.38 -23.83 5.69
N PRO A 80 3.04 -24.02 4.52
CA PRO A 80 4.26 -23.28 4.16
C PRO A 80 4.09 -21.75 4.13
N LEU A 81 2.86 -21.29 4.03
CA LEU A 81 2.52 -19.85 4.00
C LEU A 81 2.45 -19.23 5.39
N LEU A 82 2.28 -20.05 6.44
CA LEU A 82 2.17 -19.63 7.84
C LEU A 82 3.56 -19.64 8.51
N THR A 83 4.46 -18.83 7.98
CA THR A 83 5.80 -18.69 8.56
C THR A 83 5.76 -17.92 9.87
N PRO A 84 6.75 -18.07 10.79
CA PRO A 84 6.79 -17.32 12.04
C PRO A 84 6.66 -15.81 11.85
N ARG A 85 7.33 -15.25 10.83
CA ARG A 85 7.26 -13.81 10.51
C ARG A 85 5.86 -13.39 10.04
N ALA A 86 5.23 -14.21 9.19
CA ALA A 86 3.88 -13.91 8.69
C ALA A 86 2.85 -13.98 9.81
N LEU A 87 2.93 -15.00 10.67
CA LEU A 87 2.04 -15.20 11.82
C LEU A 87 2.20 -14.05 12.82
N ASP A 88 3.43 -13.66 13.18
CA ASP A 88 3.68 -12.53 14.09
C ASP A 88 3.04 -11.24 13.58
N LEU A 89 3.17 -10.95 12.27
CA LEU A 89 2.56 -9.76 11.67
C LEU A 89 1.04 -9.84 11.70
N MET A 90 0.47 -10.93 11.18
CA MET A 90 -0.99 -11.09 11.09
C MET A 90 -1.64 -11.11 12.49
N GLN A 91 -1.02 -11.75 13.48
CA GLN A 91 -1.53 -11.79 14.85
C GLN A 91 -1.52 -10.40 15.49
N LYS A 92 -0.46 -9.61 15.32
CA LYS A 92 -0.40 -8.23 15.83
C LYS A 92 -1.42 -7.32 15.15
N GLN A 93 -1.66 -7.52 13.87
CA GLN A 93 -2.74 -6.81 13.16
C GLN A 93 -4.11 -7.20 13.68
N ALA A 94 -4.34 -8.48 13.95
CA ALA A 94 -5.58 -8.95 14.58
C ALA A 94 -5.76 -8.37 15.99
N GLN A 95 -4.72 -8.38 16.82
CA GLN A 95 -4.72 -7.76 18.15
C GLN A 95 -5.01 -6.26 18.12
N ALA A 96 -4.39 -5.54 17.17
CA ALA A 96 -4.63 -4.11 16.99
C ALA A 96 -6.08 -3.81 16.59
N LEU A 97 -6.64 -4.63 15.69
CA LEU A 97 -8.01 -4.53 15.24
C LEU A 97 -9.01 -4.82 16.36
N GLU A 98 -8.80 -5.90 17.13
CA GLU A 98 -9.62 -6.30 18.27
C GLU A 98 -9.64 -5.24 19.39
N GLN A 99 -8.49 -4.62 19.65
CA GLN A 99 -8.33 -3.63 20.70
C GLN A 99 -8.66 -2.20 20.25
N GLY A 100 -8.92 -1.96 18.95
CA GLY A 100 -9.10 -0.62 18.39
C GLY A 100 -7.88 0.28 18.58
N THR A 101 -6.66 -0.27 18.56
CA THR A 101 -5.43 0.44 18.88
C THR A 101 -4.34 0.26 17.83
N VAL A 102 -3.26 1.04 17.96
CA VAL A 102 -2.08 0.94 17.11
C VAL A 102 -0.96 0.23 17.87
N ILE A 103 -0.45 -0.87 17.33
CA ILE A 103 0.71 -1.58 17.89
C ILE A 103 1.98 -1.10 17.20
N ILE A 104 2.82 -0.37 17.93
CA ILE A 104 4.12 0.10 17.45
C ILE A 104 5.16 -0.99 17.69
N ARG A 105 5.63 -1.64 16.62
CA ARG A 105 6.63 -2.72 16.69
C ARG A 105 8.06 -2.23 16.89
N LYS A 106 8.37 -1.04 16.42
CA LYS A 106 9.67 -0.41 16.53
C LYS A 106 9.48 1.08 16.73
N GLY A 107 10.20 1.66 17.67
CA GLY A 107 10.16 3.09 17.88
C GLY A 107 10.48 3.84 16.58
N PHE A 108 9.71 4.87 16.30
CA PHE A 108 9.95 5.77 15.18
C PHE A 108 10.91 6.86 15.65
N VAL A 109 11.97 7.05 14.89
CA VAL A 109 12.84 8.22 14.98
C VAL A 109 12.57 9.03 13.73
N ASP A 110 12.09 10.24 13.91
CA ASP A 110 11.81 11.13 12.79
C ASP A 110 13.13 11.42 12.04
N PRO A 111 13.24 11.00 10.75
CA PRO A 111 14.43 11.23 9.94
C PRO A 111 14.47 12.64 9.35
N THR A 112 13.45 13.47 9.55
CA THR A 112 13.32 14.79 8.91
C THR A 112 14.52 15.67 9.19
N LYS A 113 15.12 16.17 8.12
CA LYS A 113 16.20 17.17 8.15
C LYS A 113 15.89 18.24 7.12
N GLY A 114 15.85 19.50 7.55
CA GLY A 114 15.53 20.61 6.67
C GLY A 114 14.07 20.60 6.23
N LEU A 115 13.83 20.85 4.94
CA LEU A 115 12.48 20.81 4.39
C LEU A 115 11.91 19.39 4.42
N GLU A 116 10.63 19.29 4.72
CA GLU A 116 9.84 18.06 4.64
C GLU A 116 9.07 18.09 3.32
N ILE A 117 9.33 17.12 2.46
CA ILE A 117 8.76 17.06 1.10
C ILE A 117 8.00 15.75 0.96
N HIS A 118 6.68 15.81 0.86
CA HIS A 118 5.85 14.65 0.52
C HIS A 118 5.66 14.62 -0.98
N PHE A 119 5.89 13.47 -1.58
CA PHE A 119 5.98 13.28 -3.01
C PHE A 119 5.10 12.13 -3.49
N ASP A 120 4.40 12.36 -4.59
CA ASP A 120 3.58 11.36 -5.27
C ASP A 120 3.68 11.51 -6.79
N ILE A 121 3.54 10.40 -7.54
CA ILE A 121 3.61 10.33 -9.00
C ILE A 121 2.36 9.67 -9.56
N GLU A 122 1.81 10.28 -10.60
CA GLU A 122 0.73 9.69 -11.39
C GLU A 122 1.19 9.40 -12.82
N SER A 123 0.82 8.21 -13.31
CA SER A 123 1.27 7.69 -14.60
C SER A 123 0.11 7.29 -15.49
N TYR A 124 0.32 7.37 -16.80
CA TYR A 124 -0.60 6.79 -17.78
C TYR A 124 -0.48 5.26 -17.78
N PRO A 125 -1.56 4.52 -17.46
CA PRO A 125 -1.47 3.06 -17.24
C PRO A 125 -1.13 2.24 -18.50
N PHE A 126 -1.29 2.82 -19.70
CA PHE A 126 -1.16 2.08 -20.96
C PHE A 126 0.05 2.46 -21.81
N VAL A 127 0.78 3.50 -21.46
CA VAL A 127 1.84 4.05 -22.34
C VAL A 127 3.18 4.28 -21.64
N ASP A 128 3.38 3.76 -20.46
CA ASP A 128 4.62 3.92 -19.67
C ASP A 128 5.15 5.36 -19.67
N ARG A 129 4.28 6.31 -19.32
CA ARG A 129 4.57 7.74 -19.20
C ARG A 129 3.98 8.28 -17.92
N ASP A 130 4.71 9.21 -17.31
CA ASP A 130 4.26 9.94 -16.13
C ASP A 130 3.66 11.27 -16.55
N TYR A 131 2.57 11.68 -15.90
CA TYR A 131 1.90 12.92 -16.27
C TYR A 131 1.77 13.93 -15.12
N LEU A 132 2.01 13.51 -13.88
CA LEU A 132 1.93 14.39 -12.73
C LEU A 132 2.97 14.01 -11.68
N PHE A 133 3.73 15.00 -11.24
CA PHE A 133 4.50 14.97 -10.01
C PHE A 133 3.87 15.95 -9.03
N GLY A 134 3.40 15.46 -7.90
CA GLY A 134 2.78 16.23 -6.82
C GLY A 134 3.69 16.32 -5.62
N PHE A 135 3.85 17.52 -5.06
CA PHE A 135 4.65 17.78 -3.88
C PHE A 135 3.89 18.62 -2.86
N LEU A 136 3.95 18.20 -1.61
CA LEU A 136 3.61 19.04 -0.47
C LEU A 136 4.91 19.31 0.31
N ILE A 137 5.31 20.58 0.39
CA ILE A 137 6.57 21.01 0.97
C ILE A 137 6.26 21.76 2.26
N ARG A 138 6.80 21.30 3.38
CA ARG A 138 6.67 21.96 4.67
C ARG A 138 8.03 22.41 5.18
N ASP A 139 8.12 23.64 5.63
CA ASP A 139 9.26 24.12 6.40
C ASP A 139 8.97 23.95 7.91
N PRO A 140 9.64 23.01 8.61
CA PRO A 140 9.39 22.78 10.04
C PRO A 140 9.77 23.95 10.94
N GLN A 141 10.54 24.92 10.45
CA GLN A 141 10.93 26.10 11.24
C GLN A 141 9.86 27.19 11.23
N THR A 142 9.17 27.35 10.11
CA THR A 142 8.16 28.42 9.91
C THR A 142 6.73 27.87 9.90
N ASP A 143 6.57 26.54 9.82
CA ASP A 143 5.31 25.81 9.64
C ASP A 143 4.57 26.20 8.33
N GLN A 144 5.30 26.82 7.40
CA GLN A 144 4.77 27.14 6.09
C GLN A 144 4.65 25.88 5.24
N VAL A 145 3.56 25.80 4.48
CA VAL A 145 3.27 24.70 3.56
C VAL A 145 3.08 25.26 2.16
N GLU A 146 3.76 24.67 1.18
CA GLU A 146 3.64 24.98 -0.24
C GLU A 146 3.24 23.72 -1.01
N GLU A 147 2.28 23.84 -1.92
CA GLU A 147 1.97 22.80 -2.90
C GLU A 147 2.67 23.13 -4.21
N ARG A 148 3.27 22.11 -4.84
CA ARG A 148 3.90 22.23 -6.15
C ARG A 148 3.55 21.04 -7.02
N GLN A 149 3.31 21.33 -8.29
CA GLN A 149 2.98 20.31 -9.28
C GLN A 149 3.77 20.54 -10.55
N PHE A 150 4.17 19.44 -11.19
CA PHE A 150 4.70 19.40 -12.54
C PHE A 150 3.78 18.49 -13.34
N VAL A 151 3.29 18.99 -14.48
CA VAL A 151 2.23 18.31 -15.25
C VAL A 151 2.63 18.18 -16.70
N ALA A 152 2.50 16.97 -17.25
CA ALA A 152 2.52 16.73 -18.69
C ALA A 152 1.09 16.57 -19.19
N GLU A 153 0.59 17.50 -20.00
CA GLU A 153 -0.79 17.45 -20.52
C GLU A 153 -1.02 16.25 -21.46
N ASP A 154 0.05 15.76 -22.07
CA ASP A 154 0.05 14.56 -22.91
C ASP A 154 1.38 13.80 -22.76
N PRO A 155 1.48 12.56 -23.29
CA PRO A 155 2.71 11.77 -23.18
C PRO A 155 3.96 12.40 -23.82
N ALA A 156 3.83 13.33 -24.76
CA ALA A 156 4.95 14.03 -25.38
C ALA A 156 5.53 15.12 -24.46
N GLY A 157 4.73 15.64 -23.54
CA GLY A 157 5.14 16.65 -22.55
C GLY A 157 5.96 16.12 -21.38
N GLU A 158 6.11 14.76 -21.23
CA GLU A 158 6.83 14.16 -20.11
C GLU A 158 8.27 14.66 -19.96
N GLU A 159 9.01 14.84 -21.08
CA GLU A 159 10.38 15.33 -21.01
C GLU A 159 10.44 16.76 -20.46
N GLN A 160 9.55 17.64 -20.91
CA GLN A 160 9.49 19.01 -20.41
C GLN A 160 9.17 19.03 -18.92
N MET A 161 8.16 18.28 -18.49
CA MET A 161 7.81 18.11 -17.08
C MET A 161 9.03 17.64 -16.26
N TRP A 162 9.77 16.65 -16.76
CA TRP A 162 10.99 16.16 -16.13
C TRP A 162 12.05 17.27 -15.99
N ARG A 163 12.30 18.05 -17.05
CA ARG A 163 13.28 19.14 -17.01
C ARG A 163 12.91 20.25 -16.01
N GLU A 164 11.64 20.58 -15.92
CA GLU A 164 11.12 21.55 -14.95
C GLU A 164 11.28 21.01 -13.50
N PHE A 165 10.96 19.74 -13.27
CA PHE A 165 11.20 19.08 -12.00
C PHE A 165 12.69 19.07 -11.62
N MET A 166 13.59 18.71 -12.54
CA MET A 166 15.03 18.70 -12.28
C MET A 166 15.57 20.09 -11.94
N ALA A 167 15.13 21.12 -12.65
CA ALA A 167 15.53 22.51 -12.37
C ALA A 167 15.06 22.96 -10.96
N TRP A 168 13.85 22.56 -10.56
CA TRP A 168 13.36 22.81 -9.20
C TRP A 168 14.15 22.00 -8.16
N LEU A 169 14.42 20.74 -8.42
CA LEU A 169 15.19 19.88 -7.52
C LEU A 169 16.59 20.45 -7.27
N GLU A 170 17.24 20.98 -8.30
CA GLU A 170 18.54 21.67 -8.17
C GLU A 170 18.46 22.92 -7.28
N ALA A 171 17.37 23.66 -7.34
CA ALA A 171 17.16 24.88 -6.57
C ALA A 171 16.80 24.65 -5.10
N LEU A 172 16.50 23.40 -4.69
CA LEU A 172 16.24 23.08 -3.30
C LEU A 172 17.46 23.33 -2.42
N PRO A 173 17.29 23.67 -1.13
CA PRO A 173 18.40 23.74 -0.18
C PRO A 173 19.07 22.37 -0.03
N ASP A 174 20.27 22.35 0.58
CA ASP A 174 21.02 21.09 0.75
C ASP A 174 20.39 20.14 1.77
N LEU A 175 19.57 20.66 2.70
CA LEU A 175 18.93 19.86 3.72
C LEU A 175 17.43 19.76 3.45
N TYR A 176 17.01 18.61 3.03
CA TYR A 176 15.62 18.21 2.89
C TYR A 176 15.44 16.70 3.10
N THR A 177 14.24 16.28 3.40
CA THR A 177 13.85 14.87 3.49
C THR A 177 12.64 14.65 2.62
N VAL A 178 12.73 13.68 1.70
CA VAL A 178 11.61 13.31 0.83
C VAL A 178 10.91 12.09 1.42
N TYR A 179 9.60 12.20 1.55
CA TYR A 179 8.69 11.13 1.93
C TYR A 179 7.87 10.68 0.74
N HIS A 180 7.81 9.40 0.51
CA HIS A 180 6.95 8.77 -0.49
C HIS A 180 6.32 7.51 0.11
N TYR A 181 5.20 7.07 -0.44
CA TYR A 181 4.43 5.99 0.17
C TYR A 181 4.97 4.60 -0.17
N SER A 182 5.49 4.40 -1.38
CA SER A 182 5.87 3.09 -1.90
C SER A 182 7.21 3.14 -2.64
N PRO A 183 7.81 2.00 -3.02
CA PRO A 183 8.97 1.98 -3.92
C PRO A 183 8.68 2.55 -5.32
N TYR A 184 7.40 2.70 -5.69
CA TYR A 184 6.98 3.11 -7.02
C TYR A 184 7.56 4.46 -7.43
N GLU A 185 7.46 5.47 -6.58
CA GLU A 185 7.96 6.82 -6.84
C GLU A 185 9.47 6.81 -7.11
N LEU A 186 10.22 6.05 -6.31
CA LEU A 186 11.66 5.91 -6.48
C LEU A 186 12.00 5.20 -7.80
N GLU A 187 11.30 4.12 -8.13
CA GLU A 187 11.47 3.38 -9.38
C GLU A 187 11.16 4.25 -10.59
N ARG A 188 10.10 5.07 -10.54
CA ARG A 188 9.74 6.01 -11.62
C ARG A 188 10.80 7.10 -11.80
N ILE A 189 11.28 7.72 -10.73
CA ILE A 189 12.36 8.72 -10.80
C ILE A 189 13.64 8.14 -11.42
N GLN A 190 14.02 6.93 -11.02
CA GLN A 190 15.20 6.26 -11.60
C GLN A 190 15.02 5.96 -13.09
N LEU A 191 13.82 5.50 -13.49
CA LEU A 191 13.50 5.22 -14.89
C LEU A 191 13.53 6.49 -15.74
N LEU A 192 12.96 7.60 -15.27
CA LEU A 192 12.98 8.88 -15.96
C LEU A 192 14.40 9.46 -16.04
N ALA A 193 15.17 9.35 -14.97
CA ALA A 193 16.57 9.74 -14.97
C ALA A 193 17.40 8.96 -16.01
N MET A 194 17.12 7.66 -16.17
CA MET A 194 17.74 6.86 -17.24
C MET A 194 17.26 7.30 -18.62
N ARG A 195 15.95 7.54 -18.79
CA ARG A 195 15.34 7.93 -20.06
C ARG A 195 15.84 9.26 -20.57
N TYR A 196 16.06 10.22 -19.68
CA TYR A 196 16.43 11.61 -20.01
C TYR A 196 17.88 11.95 -19.70
N GLY A 197 18.72 10.98 -19.33
CA GLY A 197 20.17 11.13 -19.21
C GLY A 197 20.67 11.71 -17.90
N ASP A 198 19.86 11.71 -16.83
CA ASP A 198 20.18 12.34 -15.55
C ASP A 198 20.53 11.32 -14.43
N SER A 199 20.79 10.04 -14.78
CA SER A 199 21.07 8.96 -13.79
C SER A 199 22.30 9.24 -12.92
N ALA A 200 23.24 10.07 -13.34
CA ALA A 200 24.40 10.45 -12.56
C ALA A 200 24.21 11.73 -11.74
N HIS A 201 23.02 12.33 -11.78
CA HIS A 201 22.74 13.56 -11.06
C HIS A 201 22.78 13.34 -9.54
N PRO A 202 23.53 14.15 -8.74
CA PRO A 202 23.77 13.90 -7.32
C PRO A 202 22.49 13.84 -6.46
N ARG A 203 21.42 14.54 -6.88
CA ARG A 203 20.14 14.58 -6.16
C ARG A 203 19.18 13.45 -6.56
N ILE A 204 19.57 12.59 -7.52
CA ILE A 204 18.80 11.40 -7.95
C ILE A 204 19.42 10.11 -7.38
N GLN A 205 20.68 10.11 -7.00
CA GLN A 205 21.37 9.00 -6.35
C GLN A 205 21.01 8.92 -4.87
#